data_e075932dc75247be19fe46f06cddcc4e
#
_entry.id   e075932dc75247be19fe46f06cddcc4e
#
_cell.length_a   1.000
_cell.length_b   1.000
_cell.length_c   1.000
_cell.angle_alpha   90.00
_cell.angle_beta   90.00
_cell.angle_gamma   90.00
#
_symmetry.space_group_name_H-M   'P 1'
#
loop_
_entity.id
_entity.type
_entity.pdbx_description
1 polymer ?
#
loop_
_entity_poly.entity_id
_entity_poly.type
_entity_poly.pdbx_seq_one_letter_code
_entity_poly.pdbx_strand_id
1 'polypeptide(L)'
;MNELQQVYKATDVGLVRKGNEDNLLVFDKVYAVADGMGGEAAGEVASQLLVNTVQEKLAGREQIREAELCQAIQDANIAIRHYVGEHPGCEGMGTTATLLHIDEQEGQAYWAHVGDSRLYLLRCGAEALAQITRDHSYVEDLVREGTITPEEAKKHPQRNMLTRAVGVMENLTVDSGQLAVQDGDIFLLATDGLMKHVEDEAITRILREAVDNPAQVLLNAALAAGGTDNITVVVVSLA
;
A
#
# COMPACT_ATOMS: atom_id res chain seq x y z
N MET A 1 -1.57 25.42 15.95
CA MET A 1 -0.63 24.37 15.48
C MET A 1 -0.87 24.25 13.99
N ASN A 2 0.09 24.63 13.17
CA ASN A 2 -0.01 24.33 11.74
C ASN A 2 0.08 22.80 11.62
N GLU A 3 -0.95 22.16 11.09
CA GLU A 3 -0.83 20.78 10.65
C GLU A 3 0.16 20.80 9.49
N LEU A 4 1.35 20.27 9.73
CA LEU A 4 2.43 20.18 8.73
C LEU A 4 2.11 19.12 7.64
N GLN A 5 1.03 18.37 7.82
CA GLN A 5 0.60 17.31 6.89
C GLN A 5 -0.84 17.53 6.43
N GLN A 6 -1.03 17.44 5.11
CA GLN A 6 -2.35 17.31 4.51
C GLN A 6 -2.54 15.88 4.04
N VAL A 7 -3.61 15.23 4.48
CA VAL A 7 -3.87 13.81 4.18
C VAL A 7 -5.17 13.68 3.41
N TYR A 8 -5.08 13.00 2.28
CA TYR A 8 -6.21 12.69 1.41
C TYR A 8 -6.30 11.19 1.21
N LYS A 9 -7.51 10.66 1.18
CA LYS A 9 -7.75 9.23 0.97
C LYS A 9 -8.97 9.00 0.09
N ALA A 10 -8.93 7.94 -0.70
CA ALA A 10 -10.03 7.49 -1.53
C ALA A 10 -9.97 5.96 -1.68
N THR A 11 -11.12 5.31 -1.70
CA THR A 11 -11.26 3.89 -1.98
C THR A 11 -12.55 3.65 -2.77
N ASP A 12 -12.52 2.72 -3.71
CA ASP A 12 -13.66 2.35 -4.55
C ASP A 12 -13.57 0.87 -4.95
N VAL A 13 -14.73 0.23 -5.11
CA VAL A 13 -14.82 -1.17 -5.55
C VAL A 13 -14.36 -1.36 -7.01
N GLY A 14 -14.27 -0.29 -7.77
CA GLY A 14 -14.05 -0.35 -9.21
C GLY A 14 -15.32 -0.70 -10.00
N LEU A 15 -15.15 -0.91 -11.31
CA LEU A 15 -16.28 -1.12 -12.22
C LEU A 15 -16.59 -2.60 -12.50
N VAL A 16 -15.73 -3.52 -12.06
CA VAL A 16 -15.81 -4.95 -12.42
C VAL A 16 -15.99 -5.84 -11.18
N ARG A 17 -15.36 -5.50 -10.07
CA ARG A 17 -15.44 -6.28 -8.82
C ARG A 17 -16.83 -6.13 -8.18
N LYS A 18 -17.23 -7.13 -7.37
CA LYS A 18 -18.51 -7.11 -6.65
C LYS A 18 -18.39 -6.57 -5.23
N GLY A 19 -17.24 -6.74 -4.60
CA GLY A 19 -16.89 -6.28 -3.26
C GLY A 19 -15.57 -5.54 -3.27
N ASN A 20 -15.37 -4.71 -2.27
CA ASN A 20 -14.09 -4.04 -2.05
C ASN A 20 -13.32 -4.83 -0.97
N GLU A 21 -12.25 -5.50 -1.38
CA GLU A 21 -11.36 -6.26 -0.50
C GLU A 21 -10.16 -5.42 -0.04
N ASP A 22 -10.01 -4.21 -0.58
CA ASP A 22 -9.03 -3.24 -0.11
C ASP A 22 -9.42 -2.63 1.23
N ASN A 23 -8.41 -2.22 2.00
CA ASN A 23 -8.58 -1.43 3.20
C ASN A 23 -7.49 -0.37 3.34
N LEU A 24 -7.74 0.66 4.17
CA LEU A 24 -6.76 1.70 4.45
C LEU A 24 -6.79 2.11 5.93
N LEU A 25 -5.67 2.62 6.41
CA LEU A 25 -5.54 3.22 7.74
C LEU A 25 -4.95 4.63 7.62
N VAL A 26 -5.55 5.57 8.34
CA VAL A 26 -5.01 6.91 8.59
C VAL A 26 -5.21 7.18 10.08
N PHE A 27 -4.13 7.13 10.84
CA PHE A 27 -4.17 7.18 12.30
C PHE A 27 -2.82 7.63 12.88
N ASP A 28 -2.79 8.64 13.72
CA ASP A 28 -1.60 9.13 14.45
C ASP A 28 -0.31 9.21 13.60
N LYS A 29 -0.42 9.77 12.38
CA LYS A 29 0.68 9.86 11.39
C LYS A 29 1.19 8.48 10.90
N VAL A 30 0.40 7.44 11.10
CA VAL A 30 0.55 6.13 10.46
C VAL A 30 -0.47 6.02 9.33
N TYR A 31 0.01 5.66 8.18
CA TYR A 31 -0.75 5.49 6.96
C TYR A 31 -0.56 4.07 6.45
N ALA A 32 -1.61 3.42 6.01
CA ALA A 32 -1.50 2.10 5.40
C ALA A 32 -2.52 1.90 4.29
N VAL A 33 -2.15 1.06 3.34
CA VAL A 33 -3.05 0.42 2.39
C VAL A 33 -2.85 -1.09 2.44
N ALA A 34 -3.92 -1.82 2.22
CA ALA A 34 -3.98 -3.27 2.24
C ALA A 34 -4.90 -3.74 1.12
N ASP A 35 -4.41 -4.61 0.25
CA ASP A 35 -5.16 -5.27 -0.81
C ASP A 35 -5.42 -6.70 -0.38
N GLY A 36 -6.68 -6.99 -0.11
CA GLY A 36 -7.12 -8.29 0.37
C GLY A 36 -7.27 -9.30 -0.77
N MET A 37 -6.80 -10.52 -0.53
CA MET A 37 -6.95 -11.64 -1.45
C MET A 37 -7.55 -12.86 -0.78
N GLY A 38 -8.40 -13.57 -1.52
CA GLY A 38 -9.07 -14.80 -1.04
C GLY A 38 -10.33 -15.07 -1.85
N GLY A 39 -10.95 -16.25 -1.65
CA GLY A 39 -12.27 -16.53 -2.21
C GLY A 39 -13.37 -15.83 -1.43
N GLU A 40 -14.52 -15.53 -2.05
CA GLU A 40 -15.75 -14.91 -1.52
C GLU A 40 -15.65 -14.22 -0.14
N ALA A 41 -15.33 -12.92 -0.11
CA ALA A 41 -15.20 -12.05 1.08
C ALA A 41 -14.02 -12.35 2.04
N ALA A 42 -13.19 -13.35 1.80
CA ALA A 42 -12.06 -13.65 2.67
C ALA A 42 -10.95 -12.59 2.57
N GLY A 43 -10.77 -11.97 1.40
CA GLY A 43 -9.83 -10.86 1.20
C GLY A 43 -10.20 -9.63 2.04
N GLU A 44 -11.48 -9.26 2.09
CA GLU A 44 -11.97 -8.16 2.93
C GLU A 44 -11.66 -8.40 4.41
N VAL A 45 -11.85 -9.63 4.89
CA VAL A 45 -11.54 -10.00 6.28
C VAL A 45 -10.04 -9.88 6.55
N ALA A 46 -9.19 -10.33 5.62
CA ALA A 46 -7.73 -10.28 5.78
C ALA A 46 -7.22 -8.83 5.85
N SER A 47 -7.64 -7.97 4.91
CA SER A 47 -7.25 -6.56 4.90
C SER A 47 -7.78 -5.81 6.13
N GLN A 48 -9.01 -6.12 6.59
CA GLN A 48 -9.57 -5.55 7.82
C GLN A 48 -8.79 -5.99 9.08
N LEU A 49 -8.44 -7.26 9.20
CA LEU A 49 -7.63 -7.76 10.30
C LEU A 49 -6.25 -7.09 10.34
N LEU A 50 -5.63 -6.87 9.16
CA LEU A 50 -4.37 -6.15 9.08
C LEU A 50 -4.50 -4.74 9.67
N VAL A 51 -5.42 -3.91 9.15
CA VAL A 51 -5.52 -2.51 9.57
C VAL A 51 -5.90 -2.39 11.05
N ASN A 52 -6.78 -3.27 11.55
CA ASN A 52 -7.16 -3.30 12.97
C ASN A 52 -5.96 -3.65 13.86
N THR A 53 -5.18 -4.69 13.50
CA THR A 53 -4.01 -5.11 14.26
C THR A 53 -2.94 -4.02 14.26
N VAL A 54 -2.65 -3.43 13.10
CA VAL A 54 -1.69 -2.32 12.98
C VAL A 54 -2.10 -1.16 13.88
N GLN A 55 -3.37 -0.75 13.84
CA GLN A 55 -3.88 0.33 14.68
C GLN A 55 -3.75 -0.01 16.17
N GLU A 56 -4.15 -1.21 16.59
CA GLU A 56 -4.04 -1.66 17.98
C GLU A 56 -2.59 -1.66 18.48
N LYS A 57 -1.67 -2.19 17.68
CA LYS A 57 -0.26 -2.36 18.07
C LYS A 57 0.54 -1.06 18.10
N LEU A 58 0.13 -0.07 17.29
CA LEU A 58 0.83 1.21 17.20
C LEU A 58 0.17 2.33 18.01
N ALA A 59 -1.08 2.15 18.46
CA ALA A 59 -1.79 3.15 19.26
C ALA A 59 -1.03 3.50 20.53
N GLY A 60 -0.83 4.81 20.74
CA GLY A 60 -0.20 5.36 21.95
C GLY A 60 1.28 5.06 22.10
N ARG A 61 1.97 4.57 21.05
CA ARG A 61 3.43 4.41 21.07
C ARG A 61 4.10 5.79 20.95
N GLU A 62 5.08 6.02 21.80
CA GLU A 62 5.87 7.27 21.77
C GLU A 62 6.83 7.33 20.58
N GLN A 63 7.30 6.17 20.12
CA GLN A 63 8.19 6.04 18.96
C GLN A 63 7.69 4.92 18.04
N ILE A 64 7.59 5.22 16.75
CA ILE A 64 7.25 4.26 15.69
C ILE A 64 8.35 4.35 14.63
N ARG A 65 9.12 3.30 14.52
CA ARG A 65 10.20 3.13 13.53
C ARG A 65 9.99 1.87 12.73
N GLU A 66 10.94 1.50 11.88
CA GLU A 66 10.84 0.30 11.03
C GLU A 66 10.52 -0.96 11.86
N ALA A 67 11.15 -1.11 13.02
CA ALA A 67 10.97 -2.29 13.86
C ALA A 67 9.52 -2.43 14.35
N GLU A 68 8.90 -1.34 14.79
CA GLU A 68 7.51 -1.31 15.24
C GLU A 68 6.53 -1.57 14.11
N LEU A 69 6.79 -1.00 12.92
CA LEU A 69 5.98 -1.25 11.72
C LEU A 69 6.09 -2.71 11.25
N CYS A 70 7.30 -3.25 11.20
CA CYS A 70 7.53 -4.68 10.87
C CYS A 70 6.84 -5.61 11.86
N GLN A 71 6.95 -5.32 13.17
CA GLN A 71 6.31 -6.14 14.21
C GLN A 71 4.78 -6.09 14.08
N ALA A 72 4.20 -4.92 13.78
CA ALA A 72 2.76 -4.81 13.58
C ALA A 72 2.26 -5.65 12.39
N ILE A 73 3.01 -5.70 11.27
CA ILE A 73 2.70 -6.58 10.14
C ILE A 73 2.84 -8.06 10.53
N GLN A 74 3.88 -8.42 11.28
CA GLN A 74 4.06 -9.80 11.74
C GLN A 74 2.96 -10.25 12.70
N ASP A 75 2.53 -9.36 13.60
CA ASP A 75 1.39 -9.62 14.50
C ASP A 75 0.09 -9.81 13.70
N ALA A 76 -0.13 -9.00 12.65
CA ALA A 76 -1.26 -9.17 11.75
C ALA A 76 -1.18 -10.50 10.98
N ASN A 77 0.01 -10.91 10.54
CA ASN A 77 0.21 -12.22 9.92
C ASN A 77 -0.22 -13.38 10.85
N ILE A 78 0.13 -13.30 12.11
CA ILE A 78 -0.28 -14.28 13.13
C ILE A 78 -1.81 -14.24 13.31
N ALA A 79 -2.39 -13.05 13.43
CA ALA A 79 -3.84 -12.89 13.63
C ALA A 79 -4.66 -13.45 12.46
N ILE A 80 -4.25 -13.17 11.21
CA ILE A 80 -4.91 -13.68 10.01
C ILE A 80 -4.80 -15.21 9.95
N ARG A 81 -3.61 -15.79 10.19
CA ARG A 81 -3.41 -17.23 10.20
C ARG A 81 -4.22 -17.93 11.29
N HIS A 82 -4.35 -17.30 12.46
CA HIS A 82 -5.19 -17.81 13.54
C HIS A 82 -6.67 -17.83 13.12
N TYR A 83 -7.13 -16.74 12.50
CA TYR A 83 -8.49 -16.63 11.98
C TYR A 83 -8.79 -17.74 10.95
N VAL A 84 -7.86 -18.00 10.01
CA VAL A 84 -7.98 -19.09 9.04
C VAL A 84 -8.13 -20.45 9.72
N GLY A 85 -7.35 -20.70 10.79
CA GLY A 85 -7.40 -21.95 11.56
C GLY A 85 -8.75 -22.19 12.26
N GLU A 86 -9.48 -21.12 12.58
CA GLU A 86 -10.77 -21.20 13.25
C GLU A 86 -11.99 -21.15 12.28
N HIS A 87 -11.77 -20.73 11.03
CA HIS A 87 -12.81 -20.50 10.04
C HIS A 87 -12.58 -21.33 8.76
N PRO A 88 -13.09 -22.58 8.71
CA PRO A 88 -13.05 -23.37 7.48
C PRO A 88 -13.69 -22.65 6.30
N GLY A 89 -13.01 -22.63 5.16
CA GLY A 89 -13.43 -21.89 3.96
C GLY A 89 -12.68 -20.58 3.73
N CYS A 90 -11.83 -20.18 4.70
CA CYS A 90 -10.94 -19.02 4.54
C CYS A 90 -9.49 -19.40 4.18
N GLU A 91 -9.26 -20.65 3.75
CA GLU A 91 -7.94 -21.16 3.41
C GLU A 91 -7.33 -20.33 2.27
N GLY A 92 -6.10 -19.90 2.47
CA GLY A 92 -5.38 -19.12 1.49
C GLY A 92 -5.74 -17.63 1.45
N MET A 93 -6.60 -17.14 2.34
CA MET A 93 -6.81 -15.69 2.46
C MET A 93 -5.53 -15.00 2.95
N GLY A 94 -5.34 -13.79 2.49
CA GLY A 94 -4.22 -12.95 2.87
C GLY A 94 -4.42 -11.52 2.41
N THR A 95 -3.42 -10.70 2.60
CA THR A 95 -3.47 -9.30 2.17
C THR A 95 -2.07 -8.77 1.91
N THR A 96 -1.95 -7.73 1.10
CA THR A 96 -0.76 -6.89 1.06
C THR A 96 -0.70 -6.01 2.31
N ALA A 97 0.43 -5.42 2.59
CA ALA A 97 0.61 -4.40 3.62
C ALA A 97 1.65 -3.39 3.17
N THR A 98 1.27 -2.13 3.01
CA THR A 98 2.19 -1.03 2.80
C THR A 98 1.91 0.03 3.84
N LEU A 99 2.87 0.22 4.76
CA LEU A 99 2.77 1.10 5.92
C LEU A 99 3.77 2.24 5.79
N LEU A 100 3.37 3.43 6.22
CA LEU A 100 4.21 4.63 6.33
C LEU A 100 3.94 5.30 7.68
N HIS A 101 4.99 5.68 8.39
CA HIS A 101 4.92 6.60 9.54
C HIS A 101 5.82 7.80 9.29
N ILE A 102 5.34 9.00 9.56
CA ILE A 102 6.10 10.25 9.39
C ILE A 102 6.34 10.88 10.75
N ASP A 103 7.60 10.90 11.17
CA ASP A 103 8.05 11.62 12.35
C ASP A 103 8.64 12.97 11.93
N GLU A 104 7.81 14.02 12.05
CA GLU A 104 8.22 15.40 11.73
C GLU A 104 9.27 15.94 12.70
N GLN A 105 9.31 15.45 13.94
CA GLN A 105 10.28 15.91 14.93
C GLN A 105 11.68 15.40 14.61
N GLU A 106 11.77 14.15 14.17
CA GLU A 106 13.04 13.57 13.70
C GLU A 106 13.33 13.92 12.23
N GLY A 107 12.37 14.47 11.47
CA GLY A 107 12.50 14.74 10.05
C GLY A 107 12.67 13.44 9.24
N GLN A 108 11.99 12.36 9.65
CA GLN A 108 12.14 11.03 9.08
C GLN A 108 10.79 10.42 8.72
N ALA A 109 10.76 9.65 7.66
CA ALA A 109 9.67 8.73 7.34
C ALA A 109 10.18 7.29 7.45
N TYR A 110 9.40 6.45 8.11
CA TYR A 110 9.65 5.03 8.29
C TYR A 110 8.59 4.24 7.53
N TRP A 111 8.97 3.16 6.87
CA TRP A 111 8.03 2.34 6.12
C TRP A 111 8.29 0.84 6.31
N ALA A 112 7.23 0.04 6.13
CA ALA A 112 7.29 -1.40 6.07
C ALA A 112 6.32 -1.92 5.00
N HIS A 113 6.69 -3.04 4.34
CA HIS A 113 5.99 -3.47 3.15
C HIS A 113 6.00 -4.98 2.93
N VAL A 114 4.86 -5.50 2.49
CA VAL A 114 4.65 -6.87 1.97
C VAL A 114 3.62 -6.82 0.85
N GLY A 115 3.91 -7.37 -0.32
CA GLY A 115 2.97 -7.50 -1.44
C GLY A 115 3.35 -6.64 -2.65
N ASP A 116 2.36 -6.19 -3.42
CA ASP A 116 2.51 -5.37 -4.62
C ASP A 116 1.72 -4.05 -4.59
N SER A 117 1.11 -3.72 -3.44
CA SER A 117 0.71 -2.35 -3.15
C SER A 117 1.96 -1.49 -3.00
N ARG A 118 1.93 -0.22 -3.37
CA ARG A 118 3.17 0.56 -3.47
C ARG A 118 3.18 1.80 -2.59
N LEU A 119 4.37 2.15 -2.12
CA LEU A 119 4.70 3.46 -1.58
C LEU A 119 5.57 4.21 -2.58
N TYR A 120 5.14 5.41 -2.91
CA TYR A 120 5.87 6.35 -3.75
C TYR A 120 6.21 7.62 -2.99
N LEU A 121 7.24 8.31 -3.46
CA LEU A 121 7.63 9.64 -3.02
C LEU A 121 7.82 10.55 -4.24
N LEU A 122 7.12 11.68 -4.24
CA LEU A 122 7.39 12.81 -5.11
C LEU A 122 8.10 13.90 -4.30
N ARG A 123 9.39 14.02 -4.51
CA ARG A 123 10.20 15.08 -3.89
C ARG A 123 9.81 16.46 -4.41
N CYS A 124 9.86 17.46 -3.54
CA CYS A 124 9.74 18.83 -3.96
C CYS A 124 10.78 19.16 -5.05
N GLY A 125 10.31 19.66 -6.20
CA GLY A 125 11.16 19.98 -7.35
C GLY A 125 11.65 18.79 -8.19
N ALA A 126 11.38 17.56 -7.82
CA ALA A 126 11.75 16.39 -8.63
C ALA A 126 10.88 16.28 -9.89
N GLU A 127 11.42 15.80 -11.00
CA GLU A 127 10.67 15.65 -12.26
C GLU A 127 9.78 14.40 -12.30
N ALA A 128 10.14 13.35 -11.55
CA ALA A 128 9.48 12.06 -11.56
C ALA A 128 9.17 11.54 -10.15
N LEU A 129 8.13 10.74 -10.06
CA LEU A 129 7.76 9.94 -8.90
C LEU A 129 8.80 8.84 -8.68
N ALA A 130 9.20 8.63 -7.44
CA ALA A 130 10.10 7.55 -7.05
C ALA A 130 9.31 6.45 -6.33
N GLN A 131 9.31 5.23 -6.84
CA GLN A 131 8.80 4.07 -6.12
C GLN A 131 9.80 3.71 -5.01
N ILE A 132 9.34 3.70 -3.76
CA ILE A 132 10.15 3.40 -2.57
C ILE A 132 10.12 1.91 -2.25
N THR A 133 8.95 1.30 -2.30
CA THR A 133 8.77 -0.15 -2.10
C THR A 133 9.06 -0.91 -3.39
N ARG A 134 9.30 -2.20 -3.23
CA ARG A 134 9.46 -3.11 -4.36
C ARG A 134 8.39 -4.17 -4.30
N ASP A 135 7.77 -4.46 -5.44
CA ASP A 135 6.70 -5.44 -5.50
C ASP A 135 7.20 -6.85 -5.17
N HIS A 136 6.50 -7.55 -4.31
CA HIS A 136 6.72 -8.97 -4.05
C HIS A 136 5.85 -9.80 -4.99
N SER A 137 6.16 -9.76 -6.26
CA SER A 137 5.48 -10.49 -7.32
C SER A 137 6.45 -11.37 -8.13
N TYR A 138 5.92 -12.42 -8.72
CA TYR A 138 6.70 -13.33 -9.55
C TYR A 138 7.38 -12.60 -10.71
N VAL A 139 6.68 -11.70 -11.36
CA VAL A 139 7.23 -10.96 -12.50
C VAL A 139 8.31 -9.97 -12.09
N GLU A 140 8.21 -9.35 -10.93
CA GLU A 140 9.26 -8.48 -10.41
C GLU A 140 10.54 -9.28 -10.09
N ASP A 141 10.40 -10.51 -9.59
CA ASP A 141 11.55 -11.39 -9.39
C ASP A 141 12.22 -11.75 -10.73
N LEU A 142 11.45 -12.03 -11.78
CA LEU A 142 11.99 -12.30 -13.13
C LEU A 142 12.69 -11.08 -13.75
N VAL A 143 12.15 -9.87 -13.54
CA VAL A 143 12.80 -8.62 -13.99
C VAL A 143 14.14 -8.43 -13.29
N ARG A 144 14.18 -8.63 -11.97
CA ARG A 144 15.43 -8.54 -11.19
C ARG A 144 16.49 -9.51 -11.64
N GLU A 145 16.10 -10.73 -11.97
CA GLU A 145 17.00 -11.76 -12.49
C GLU A 145 17.45 -11.49 -13.94
N GLY A 146 16.88 -10.47 -14.58
CA GLY A 146 17.14 -10.14 -15.98
C GLY A 146 16.52 -11.13 -16.97
N THR A 147 15.57 -11.95 -16.51
CA THR A 147 14.91 -12.97 -17.34
C THR A 147 13.89 -12.34 -18.30
N ILE A 148 13.19 -11.29 -17.84
CA ILE A 148 12.25 -10.51 -18.64
C ILE A 148 12.49 -9.01 -18.44
N THR A 149 12.04 -8.18 -19.39
CA THR A 149 12.03 -6.72 -19.28
C THR A 149 10.83 -6.24 -18.46
N PRO A 150 10.84 -4.98 -17.93
CA PRO A 150 9.67 -4.39 -17.27
C PRO A 150 8.43 -4.36 -18.19
N GLU A 151 8.59 -4.12 -19.48
CA GLU A 151 7.50 -4.10 -20.46
C GLU A 151 6.90 -5.48 -20.68
N GLU A 152 7.71 -6.54 -20.66
CA GLU A 152 7.24 -7.92 -20.71
C GLU A 152 6.51 -8.33 -19.42
N ALA A 153 6.97 -7.86 -18.26
CA ALA A 153 6.32 -8.09 -16.97
C ALA A 153 4.87 -7.58 -16.95
N LYS A 154 4.60 -6.39 -17.49
CA LYS A 154 3.26 -5.80 -17.58
C LYS A 154 2.26 -6.70 -18.34
N LYS A 155 2.73 -7.53 -19.27
CA LYS A 155 1.91 -8.41 -20.13
C LYS A 155 1.99 -9.88 -19.75
N HIS A 156 2.76 -10.21 -18.71
CA HIS A 156 3.00 -11.59 -18.34
C HIS A 156 1.72 -12.26 -17.80
N PRO A 157 1.42 -13.52 -18.14
CA PRO A 157 0.21 -14.21 -17.65
C PRO A 157 0.12 -14.29 -16.12
N GLN A 158 1.26 -14.36 -15.43
CA GLN A 158 1.35 -14.45 -13.97
C GLN A 158 1.71 -13.10 -13.31
N ARG A 159 1.40 -11.96 -13.94
CA ARG A 159 1.75 -10.63 -13.42
C ARG A 159 1.12 -10.31 -12.06
N ASN A 160 -0.01 -10.94 -11.73
CA ASN A 160 -0.70 -10.76 -10.46
C ASN A 160 -0.32 -11.82 -9.41
N MET A 161 0.70 -12.65 -9.67
CA MET A 161 1.11 -13.70 -8.74
C MET A 161 2.05 -13.13 -7.69
N LEU A 162 1.55 -12.99 -6.45
CA LEU A 162 2.35 -12.57 -5.31
C LEU A 162 3.30 -13.67 -4.87
N THR A 163 4.52 -13.28 -4.49
CA THR A 163 5.52 -14.15 -3.86
C THR A 163 5.54 -14.00 -2.34
N ARG A 164 4.95 -12.90 -1.81
CA ARG A 164 4.77 -12.68 -0.37
C ARG A 164 3.44 -12.00 -0.10
N ALA A 165 2.71 -12.49 0.92
CA ALA A 165 1.48 -11.89 1.41
C ALA A 165 1.33 -12.15 2.92
N VAL A 166 0.70 -11.23 3.62
CA VAL A 166 0.37 -11.33 5.05
C VAL A 166 -0.75 -12.33 5.23
N GLY A 167 -0.65 -13.23 6.21
CA GLY A 167 -1.64 -14.27 6.48
C GLY A 167 -1.36 -15.62 5.82
N VAL A 168 -0.48 -15.67 4.82
CA VAL A 168 -0.21 -16.88 4.02
C VAL A 168 1.04 -17.61 4.51
N MET A 169 2.08 -16.88 4.89
CA MET A 169 3.39 -17.45 5.21
C MET A 169 3.61 -17.58 6.74
N GLU A 170 4.17 -18.69 7.17
CA GLU A 170 4.56 -18.87 8.59
C GLU A 170 5.69 -17.92 8.98
N ASN A 171 6.75 -17.90 8.18
CA ASN A 171 7.90 -17.02 8.36
C ASN A 171 7.82 -15.88 7.34
N LEU A 172 7.10 -14.83 7.69
CA LEU A 172 6.93 -13.68 6.82
C LEU A 172 8.14 -12.74 6.91
N THR A 173 8.79 -12.51 5.78
CA THR A 173 9.81 -11.46 5.65
C THR A 173 9.14 -10.15 5.24
N VAL A 174 9.34 -9.11 6.04
CA VAL A 174 8.82 -7.75 5.81
C VAL A 174 9.97 -6.88 5.33
N ASP A 175 9.81 -6.22 4.21
CA ASP A 175 10.77 -5.21 3.74
C ASP A 175 10.49 -3.89 4.48
N SER A 176 11.54 -3.16 4.84
CA SER A 176 11.39 -1.90 5.57
C SER A 176 12.55 -0.95 5.31
N GLY A 177 12.35 0.30 5.65
CA GLY A 177 13.39 1.30 5.56
C GLY A 177 12.96 2.65 6.10
N GLN A 178 13.89 3.59 6.03
CA GLN A 178 13.69 4.98 6.43
C GLN A 178 14.24 5.93 5.38
N LEU A 179 13.71 7.13 5.38
CA LEU A 179 14.20 8.21 4.52
C LEU A 179 13.95 9.57 5.18
N ALA A 180 14.86 10.52 4.95
CA ALA A 180 14.65 11.89 5.39
C ALA A 180 13.50 12.53 4.62
N VAL A 181 12.65 13.30 5.32
CA VAL A 181 11.56 14.06 4.72
C VAL A 181 11.94 15.54 4.58
N GLN A 182 11.28 16.22 3.65
CA GLN A 182 11.47 17.65 3.36
C GLN A 182 10.10 18.31 3.16
N ASP A 183 10.04 19.61 3.42
CA ASP A 183 8.84 20.40 3.12
C ASP A 183 8.52 20.30 1.62
N GLY A 184 7.26 20.14 1.30
CA GLY A 184 6.77 19.94 -0.06
C GLY A 184 6.92 18.53 -0.62
N ASP A 185 7.38 17.55 0.16
CA ASP A 185 7.34 16.13 -0.22
C ASP A 185 5.90 15.61 -0.24
N ILE A 186 5.60 14.78 -1.22
CA ILE A 186 4.29 14.10 -1.32
C ILE A 186 4.52 12.59 -1.33
N PHE A 187 3.93 11.91 -0.37
CA PHE A 187 3.88 10.45 -0.32
C PHE A 187 2.56 9.95 -0.89
N LEU A 188 2.63 8.86 -1.64
CA LEU A 188 1.48 8.16 -2.17
C LEU A 188 1.58 6.68 -1.79
N LEU A 189 0.56 6.18 -1.06
CA LEU A 189 0.33 4.75 -0.89
C LEU A 189 -0.85 4.36 -1.79
N ALA A 190 -0.70 3.29 -2.54
CA ALA A 190 -1.77 2.82 -3.43
C ALA A 190 -1.77 1.29 -3.56
N THR A 191 -2.96 0.71 -3.67
CA THR A 191 -3.13 -0.67 -4.10
C THR A 191 -2.93 -0.79 -5.61
N ASP A 192 -2.69 -2.00 -6.10
CA ASP A 192 -2.32 -2.26 -7.50
C ASP A 192 -3.38 -1.81 -8.52
N GLY A 193 -4.65 -1.67 -8.08
CA GLY A 193 -5.74 -1.17 -8.90
C GLY A 193 -5.53 0.24 -9.44
N LEU A 194 -4.73 1.09 -8.77
CA LEU A 194 -4.31 2.37 -9.33
C LEU A 194 -3.32 2.16 -10.49
N MET A 195 -2.24 1.42 -10.25
CA MET A 195 -1.14 1.26 -11.20
C MET A 195 -1.50 0.38 -12.41
N LYS A 196 -2.57 -0.42 -12.31
CA LYS A 196 -3.14 -1.14 -13.46
C LYS A 196 -3.71 -0.21 -14.53
N HIS A 197 -4.06 1.02 -14.16
CA HIS A 197 -4.81 1.93 -15.01
C HIS A 197 -4.17 3.30 -15.21
N VAL A 198 -3.29 3.73 -14.31
CA VAL A 198 -2.68 5.07 -14.33
C VAL A 198 -1.15 4.92 -14.30
N GLU A 199 -0.49 5.38 -15.35
CA GLU A 199 0.98 5.35 -15.46
C GLU A 199 1.62 6.42 -14.57
N ASP A 200 2.88 6.21 -14.17
CA ASP A 200 3.60 7.03 -13.20
C ASP A 200 3.70 8.51 -13.61
N GLU A 201 3.79 8.82 -14.91
CA GLU A 201 3.81 10.20 -15.41
C GLU A 201 2.48 10.91 -15.15
N ALA A 202 1.36 10.19 -15.31
CA ALA A 202 0.03 10.74 -15.04
C ALA A 202 -0.19 10.92 -13.53
N ILE A 203 0.28 9.97 -12.71
CA ILE A 203 0.26 10.09 -11.25
C ILE A 203 1.07 11.32 -10.81
N THR A 204 2.29 11.46 -11.32
CA THR A 204 3.17 12.61 -11.02
C THR A 204 2.49 13.94 -11.34
N ARG A 205 1.86 14.06 -12.51
CA ARG A 205 1.14 15.26 -12.92
C ARG A 205 -0.03 15.56 -11.98
N ILE A 206 -0.84 14.56 -11.65
CA ILE A 206 -2.00 14.72 -10.76
C ILE A 206 -1.56 15.18 -9.37
N LEU A 207 -0.51 14.57 -8.79
CA LEU A 207 -0.01 14.95 -7.47
C LEU A 207 0.51 16.39 -7.42
N ARG A 208 1.02 16.93 -8.54
CA ARG A 208 1.48 18.32 -8.62
C ARG A 208 0.37 19.33 -8.85
N GLU A 209 -0.62 18.98 -9.64
CA GLU A 209 -1.63 19.91 -10.16
C GLU A 209 -2.94 19.87 -9.38
N ALA A 210 -3.22 18.79 -8.65
CA ALA A 210 -4.48 18.65 -7.92
C ALA A 210 -4.52 19.59 -6.71
N VAL A 211 -5.45 20.54 -6.75
CA VAL A 211 -5.55 21.62 -5.76
C VAL A 211 -6.36 21.18 -4.54
N ASP A 212 -7.40 20.34 -4.70
CA ASP A 212 -8.33 20.04 -3.62
C ASP A 212 -8.14 18.64 -3.01
N ASN A 213 -8.22 17.58 -3.81
CA ASN A 213 -8.14 16.20 -3.32
C ASN A 213 -7.44 15.30 -4.35
N PRO A 214 -6.10 15.20 -4.32
CA PRO A 214 -5.35 14.37 -5.25
C PRO A 214 -5.72 12.90 -5.20
N ALA A 215 -6.07 12.35 -4.04
CA ALA A 215 -6.48 10.95 -3.92
C ALA A 215 -7.77 10.66 -4.73
N GLN A 216 -8.75 11.56 -4.66
CA GLN A 216 -9.98 11.42 -5.43
C GLN A 216 -9.75 11.59 -6.93
N VAL A 217 -8.84 12.48 -7.32
CA VAL A 217 -8.49 12.67 -8.75
C VAL A 217 -7.80 11.42 -9.30
N LEU A 218 -6.87 10.82 -8.55
CA LEU A 218 -6.21 9.56 -8.92
C LEU A 218 -7.22 8.41 -9.05
N LEU A 219 -8.10 8.26 -8.08
CA LEU A 219 -9.15 7.25 -8.11
C LEU A 219 -10.06 7.42 -9.34
N ASN A 220 -10.52 8.63 -9.61
CA ASN A 220 -11.36 8.93 -10.78
C ASN A 220 -10.63 8.66 -12.11
N ALA A 221 -9.32 8.92 -12.18
CA ALA A 221 -8.50 8.61 -13.35
C ALA A 221 -8.43 7.09 -13.59
N ALA A 222 -8.25 6.29 -12.54
CA ALA A 222 -8.24 4.84 -12.65
C ALA A 222 -9.61 4.28 -13.07
N LEU A 223 -10.71 4.79 -12.51
CA LEU A 223 -12.07 4.43 -12.91
C LEU A 223 -12.33 4.77 -14.39
N ALA A 224 -11.94 5.98 -14.82
CA ALA A 224 -12.10 6.41 -16.21
C ALA A 224 -11.29 5.56 -17.20
N ALA A 225 -10.17 4.99 -16.77
CA ALA A 225 -9.33 4.10 -17.57
C ALA A 225 -9.76 2.63 -17.54
N GLY A 226 -10.86 2.31 -16.85
CA GLY A 226 -11.47 0.97 -16.88
C GLY A 226 -11.80 0.36 -15.52
N GLY A 227 -11.11 0.78 -14.42
CA GLY A 227 -11.43 0.41 -13.04
C GLY A 227 -11.66 -1.09 -12.82
N THR A 228 -10.77 -1.94 -13.31
CA THR A 228 -10.99 -3.40 -13.34
C THR A 228 -10.78 -4.07 -11.98
N ASP A 229 -10.24 -3.34 -11.00
CA ASP A 229 -9.97 -3.83 -9.66
C ASP A 229 -10.44 -2.86 -8.60
N ASN A 230 -10.36 -3.26 -7.32
CA ASN A 230 -10.48 -2.35 -6.19
C ASN A 230 -9.36 -1.30 -6.26
N ILE A 231 -9.64 -0.07 -5.89
CA ILE A 231 -8.69 1.05 -5.99
C ILE A 231 -8.67 1.75 -4.66
N THR A 232 -7.52 1.75 -4.00
CA THR A 232 -7.34 2.43 -2.71
C THR A 232 -6.09 3.29 -2.75
N VAL A 233 -6.24 4.54 -2.31
CA VAL A 233 -5.21 5.58 -2.41
C VAL A 233 -5.16 6.39 -1.14
N VAL A 234 -3.95 6.62 -0.61
CA VAL A 234 -3.67 7.57 0.47
C VAL A 234 -2.55 8.50 0.01
N VAL A 235 -2.80 9.81 0.05
CA VAL A 235 -1.81 10.85 -0.29
C VAL A 235 -1.52 11.66 0.96
N VAL A 236 -0.24 11.83 1.27
CA VAL A 236 0.24 12.65 2.40
C VAL A 236 1.19 13.72 1.86
N SER A 237 0.80 14.99 1.96
CA SER A 237 1.60 16.13 1.54
C SER A 237 2.19 16.83 2.77
N LEU A 238 3.49 17.07 2.76
CA LEU A 238 4.20 17.86 3.78
C LEU A 238 4.20 19.33 3.36
N ALA A 239 3.84 20.23 4.29
CA ALA A 239 3.74 21.65 4.04
C ALA A 239 5.02 22.38 4.49
#